data_ed5a1d0b1843b3e907cc9b3db8f26c32
#
_entry.id   ed5a1d0b1843b3e907cc9b3db8f26c32
#
_cell.length_a   1.000
_cell.length_b   1.000
_cell.length_c   1.000
_cell.angle_alpha   90.00
_cell.angle_beta   90.00
_cell.angle_gamma   90.00
#
_symmetry.space_group_name_H-M   'P 1'
#
loop_
_entity.id
_entity.type
_entity.pdbx_description
1 polymer ?
#
loop_
_entity_poly.entity_id
_entity_poly.type
_entity_poly.pdbx_seq_one_letter_code
_entity_poly.pdbx_strand_id
1 'polypeptide(L)'
;MKIKTIKFCSLFLYVLLIFQLVSAFPISFSNKNETLIVKDSDAITGLPNRFRDLTNLNISGSAQFTPSQIENIKNSINKPDICIVDLRQESHGFINDLAISFYSIGKDLNNGFTTEETVSTEDKLLNSIKQNSQISIYDKLGKVLTNITVDSVSTENNAINKNGLKYQRFAVKDGGIPSTTVIDDFVDFIKNKPEGQHLHFHCDAGEGRTTTFMVLYQIMTDNGNLSLDQILCYQYNMGGITLTDDVDRAYFLNAFYNYVEENKTDNYSIKFSQWIKQ
;
A
#
# COMPACT_ATOMS: atom_id res chain seq x y z
N MET A 1 -75.28 20.08 -7.64
CA MET A 1 -74.36 18.95 -7.69
C MET A 1 -73.24 19.26 -8.71
N LYS A 2 -72.33 20.15 -8.42
CA LYS A 2 -71.15 20.51 -9.28
C LYS A 2 -70.06 21.21 -8.45
N ILE A 3 -69.43 20.57 -7.47
CA ILE A 3 -68.23 21.03 -6.83
C ILE A 3 -67.53 19.81 -6.17
N LYS A 4 -66.99 18.86 -6.95
CA LYS A 4 -66.12 17.81 -6.42
C LYS A 4 -65.03 17.36 -7.39
N THR A 5 -64.94 17.92 -8.60
CA THR A 5 -64.03 17.41 -9.64
C THR A 5 -62.73 18.22 -9.80
N ILE A 6 -62.59 19.37 -9.14
CA ILE A 6 -61.42 20.27 -9.35
C ILE A 6 -60.29 20.00 -8.33
N LYS A 7 -60.55 19.36 -7.19
CA LYS A 7 -59.50 19.07 -6.19
C LYS A 7 -58.64 17.82 -6.51
N PHE A 8 -59.09 16.95 -7.41
CA PHE A 8 -58.34 15.73 -7.74
C PHE A 8 -57.24 15.96 -8.79
N CYS A 9 -57.40 16.92 -9.70
CA CYS A 9 -56.37 17.22 -10.73
C CYS A 9 -55.18 17.99 -10.17
N SER A 10 -55.35 18.79 -9.13
CA SER A 10 -54.24 19.55 -8.54
C SER A 10 -53.28 18.68 -7.74
N LEU A 11 -53.77 17.61 -7.10
CA LEU A 11 -52.93 16.71 -6.32
C LEU A 11 -52.11 15.78 -7.22
N PHE A 12 -52.67 15.40 -8.39
CA PHE A 12 -51.94 14.54 -9.36
C PHE A 12 -50.84 15.31 -10.10
N LEU A 13 -51.00 16.60 -10.35
CA LEU A 13 -49.96 17.44 -10.94
C LEU A 13 -48.79 17.68 -9.97
N TYR A 14 -49.07 17.79 -8.66
CA TYR A 14 -48.01 17.99 -7.65
C TYR A 14 -47.15 16.72 -7.42
N VAL A 15 -47.78 15.54 -7.49
CA VAL A 15 -47.06 14.26 -7.38
C VAL A 15 -46.20 14.00 -8.63
N LEU A 16 -46.65 14.39 -9.84
CA LEU A 16 -45.87 14.29 -11.06
C LEU A 16 -44.71 15.26 -11.12
N LEU A 17 -44.80 16.44 -10.50
CA LEU A 17 -43.72 17.41 -10.42
C LEU A 17 -42.63 17.01 -9.41
N ILE A 18 -42.99 16.28 -8.34
CA ILE A 18 -42.02 15.75 -7.37
C ILE A 18 -41.25 14.55 -7.97
N PHE A 19 -41.88 13.77 -8.85
CA PHE A 19 -41.18 12.66 -9.52
C PHE A 19 -40.23 13.12 -10.64
N GLN A 20 -40.32 14.33 -11.15
CA GLN A 20 -39.39 14.86 -12.17
C GLN A 20 -38.16 15.57 -11.57
N LEU A 21 -38.12 15.79 -10.26
CA LEU A 21 -36.96 16.43 -9.57
C LEU A 21 -35.97 15.41 -8.96
N VAL A 22 -36.25 14.09 -9.09
CA VAL A 22 -35.34 13.02 -8.60
C VAL A 22 -34.53 12.38 -9.73
N SER A 23 -34.70 12.83 -10.96
CA SER A 23 -33.97 12.29 -12.09
C SER A 23 -32.97 13.30 -12.63
N ALA A 24 -31.76 13.27 -12.18
CA ALA A 24 -30.53 13.45 -12.97
C ALA A 24 -29.33 13.89 -12.10
N PHE A 25 -28.89 13.04 -11.23
CA PHE A 25 -27.45 12.91 -11.12
C PHE A 25 -27.09 11.67 -11.96
N PRO A 26 -26.42 11.80 -13.10
CA PRO A 26 -25.86 10.63 -13.75
C PRO A 26 -24.85 10.04 -12.78
N ILE A 27 -25.17 8.89 -12.19
CA ILE A 27 -24.16 8.02 -11.59
C ILE A 27 -23.36 7.54 -12.79
N SER A 28 -22.30 8.28 -13.11
CA SER A 28 -21.32 7.86 -14.10
C SER A 28 -20.59 6.66 -13.49
N PHE A 29 -21.03 5.46 -13.82
CA PHE A 29 -20.23 4.28 -13.59
C PHE A 29 -19.07 4.36 -14.60
N SER A 30 -17.85 4.55 -14.10
CA SER A 30 -16.64 4.39 -14.87
C SER A 30 -16.64 3.02 -15.57
N ASN A 31 -16.27 2.98 -16.85
CA ASN A 31 -16.10 1.73 -17.57
C ASN A 31 -15.08 0.85 -16.83
N LYS A 32 -15.33 -0.46 -16.75
CA LYS A 32 -14.45 -1.45 -16.07
C LYS A 32 -12.98 -1.41 -16.49
N ASN A 33 -12.64 -0.71 -17.57
CA ASN A 33 -11.30 -0.59 -18.15
C ASN A 33 -10.67 0.81 -17.94
N GLU A 34 -11.28 1.69 -17.17
CA GLU A 34 -10.74 3.02 -16.93
C GLU A 34 -9.78 3.01 -15.74
N THR A 35 -8.58 3.56 -15.95
CA THR A 35 -7.61 3.75 -14.88
C THR A 35 -7.99 4.99 -14.09
N LEU A 36 -8.32 4.82 -12.82
CA LEU A 36 -8.69 5.89 -11.90
C LEU A 36 -7.45 6.33 -11.10
N ILE A 37 -7.40 7.61 -10.74
CA ILE A 37 -6.46 8.13 -9.75
C ILE A 37 -7.19 8.15 -8.41
N VAL A 38 -6.85 7.21 -7.55
CA VAL A 38 -7.51 6.96 -6.27
C VAL A 38 -6.69 7.53 -5.13
N LYS A 39 -7.33 8.15 -4.15
CA LYS A 39 -6.70 8.60 -2.92
C LYS A 39 -6.41 7.40 -2.00
N ASP A 40 -5.16 7.28 -1.53
CA ASP A 40 -4.73 6.16 -0.69
C ASP A 40 -4.86 6.43 0.81
N SER A 41 -4.48 7.62 1.27
CA SER A 41 -4.45 7.94 2.70
C SER A 41 -5.42 9.05 3.05
N ASP A 42 -6.15 8.86 4.15
CA ASP A 42 -6.99 9.90 4.76
C ASP A 42 -6.26 10.69 5.85
N ALA A 43 -5.18 10.13 6.41
CA ALA A 43 -4.35 10.83 7.39
C ALA A 43 -3.41 11.80 6.66
N ILE A 44 -3.61 13.09 6.85
CA ILE A 44 -2.81 14.16 6.24
C ILE A 44 -1.93 14.89 7.24
N THR A 45 -2.08 14.60 8.52
CA THR A 45 -1.31 15.23 9.62
C THR A 45 -0.77 14.18 10.58
N GLY A 46 0.31 14.50 11.27
CA GLY A 46 0.93 13.59 12.23
C GLY A 46 1.63 12.40 11.56
N LEU A 47 1.60 11.26 12.19
CA LEU A 47 2.15 10.01 11.65
C LEU A 47 1.11 9.32 10.75
N PRO A 48 1.54 8.51 9.76
CA PRO A 48 0.64 7.72 8.95
C PRO A 48 -0.15 6.71 9.81
N ASN A 49 -1.29 6.31 9.30
CA ASN A 49 -2.10 5.29 9.95
C ASN A 49 -1.28 4.03 10.25
N ARG A 50 -1.59 3.37 11.37
CA ARG A 50 -0.93 2.13 11.80
C ARG A 50 0.61 2.24 11.93
N PHE A 51 1.12 3.45 12.18
CA PHE A 51 2.53 3.62 12.50
C PHE A 51 2.86 2.86 13.80
N ARG A 52 3.89 2.02 13.73
CA ARG A 52 4.41 1.26 14.84
C ARG A 52 5.93 1.18 14.75
N ASP A 53 6.61 1.43 15.85
CA ASP A 53 8.07 1.39 15.94
C ASP A 53 8.49 0.23 16.85
N LEU A 54 9.25 -0.70 16.30
CA LEU A 54 9.87 -1.83 16.99
C LEU A 54 11.36 -1.51 17.16
N THR A 55 11.64 -0.51 18.00
CA THR A 55 12.99 0.05 18.21
C THR A 55 14.04 -1.00 18.55
N ASN A 56 13.65 -2.06 19.30
CA ASN A 56 14.54 -3.18 19.66
C ASN A 56 14.96 -4.04 18.46
N LEU A 57 14.18 -4.03 17.38
CA LEU A 57 14.51 -4.71 16.13
C LEU A 57 15.08 -3.74 15.09
N ASN A 58 15.12 -2.45 15.38
CA ASN A 58 15.53 -1.40 14.46
C ASN A 58 14.66 -1.36 13.17
N ILE A 59 13.36 -1.63 13.32
CA ILE A 59 12.36 -1.56 12.25
C ILE A 59 11.11 -0.82 12.72
N SER A 60 10.35 -0.30 11.76
CA SER A 60 9.02 0.27 11.96
C SER A 60 8.12 -0.07 10.78
N GLY A 61 6.83 0.21 10.93
CA GLY A 61 5.89 0.00 9.83
C GLY A 61 4.71 0.95 9.88
N SER A 62 4.06 1.17 8.73
CA SER A 62 2.83 1.97 8.63
C SER A 62 2.00 1.63 7.40
N ALA A 63 0.86 2.30 7.27
CA ALA A 63 0.15 2.48 6.01
C ALA A 63 0.87 3.50 5.13
N GLN A 64 0.35 3.71 3.90
CA GLN A 64 0.81 4.75 3.00
C GLN A 64 0.77 6.12 3.69
N PHE A 65 1.81 6.89 3.50
CA PHE A 65 1.99 8.26 4.00
C PHE A 65 1.86 9.28 2.87
N THR A 66 1.69 10.55 3.24
CA THR A 66 1.76 11.69 2.32
C THR A 66 3.14 12.33 2.36
N PRO A 67 3.51 13.18 1.38
CA PRO A 67 4.77 13.93 1.40
C PRO A 67 5.03 14.69 2.72
N SER A 68 4.01 15.34 3.27
CA SER A 68 4.12 16.08 4.53
C SER A 68 4.37 15.20 5.76
N GLN A 69 4.06 13.90 5.69
CA GLN A 69 4.27 12.95 6.78
C GLN A 69 5.69 12.34 6.80
N ILE A 70 6.49 12.49 5.73
CA ILE A 70 7.83 11.90 5.64
C ILE A 70 8.73 12.43 6.77
N GLU A 71 8.69 13.73 7.03
CA GLU A 71 9.47 14.34 8.10
C GLU A 71 9.00 13.86 9.49
N ASN A 72 7.70 13.63 9.68
CA ASN A 72 7.16 13.09 10.93
C ASN A 72 7.64 11.65 11.18
N ILE A 73 7.68 10.81 10.13
CA ILE A 73 8.24 9.45 10.20
C ILE A 73 9.72 9.53 10.62
N LYS A 74 10.51 10.36 9.91
CA LYS A 74 11.94 10.55 10.18
C LYS A 74 12.20 10.98 11.63
N ASN A 75 11.45 11.98 12.10
CA ASN A 75 11.59 12.51 13.45
C ASN A 75 11.14 11.50 14.52
N SER A 76 10.11 10.71 14.25
CA SER A 76 9.64 9.67 15.17
C SER A 76 10.65 8.52 15.30
N ILE A 77 11.23 8.07 14.19
CA ILE A 77 12.27 7.02 14.18
C ILE A 77 13.57 7.55 14.80
N ASN A 78 13.93 8.79 14.51
CA ASN A 78 15.11 9.47 15.05
C ASN A 78 16.41 8.65 14.95
N LYS A 79 16.68 8.11 13.76
CA LYS A 79 17.91 7.37 13.44
C LYS A 79 18.66 8.05 12.30
N PRO A 80 20.00 7.95 12.25
CA PRO A 80 20.80 8.63 11.23
C PRO A 80 20.68 8.00 9.84
N ASP A 81 20.39 6.70 9.74
CA ASP A 81 20.26 5.96 8.48
C ASP A 81 18.91 5.22 8.46
N ILE A 82 17.97 5.73 7.69
CA ILE A 82 16.63 5.17 7.53
C ILE A 82 16.43 4.82 6.07
N CYS A 83 15.94 3.60 5.82
CA CYS A 83 15.48 3.15 4.51
C CYS A 83 13.98 2.90 4.56
N ILE A 84 13.23 3.57 3.70
CA ILE A 84 11.82 3.30 3.48
C ILE A 84 11.72 2.09 2.55
N VAL A 85 10.97 1.09 2.98
CA VAL A 85 10.75 -0.18 2.25
C VAL A 85 9.31 -0.24 1.79
N ASP A 86 9.11 0.06 0.52
CA ASP A 86 7.81 0.02 -0.15
C ASP A 86 7.50 -1.40 -0.64
N LEU A 87 6.33 -1.91 -0.24
CA LEU A 87 5.89 -3.27 -0.52
C LEU A 87 4.79 -3.35 -1.59
N ARG A 88 4.52 -2.25 -2.28
CA ARG A 88 3.37 -2.12 -3.17
C ARG A 88 3.71 -2.53 -4.59
N GLN A 89 2.90 -3.40 -5.21
CA GLN A 89 2.96 -3.70 -6.65
C GLN A 89 2.10 -2.72 -7.45
N GLU A 90 1.07 -2.16 -6.87
CA GLU A 90 0.25 -1.12 -7.49
C GLU A 90 1.08 0.14 -7.79
N SER A 91 0.95 0.71 -9.00
CA SER A 91 1.56 2.00 -9.34
C SER A 91 0.93 3.10 -8.49
N HIS A 92 1.78 3.89 -7.83
CA HIS A 92 1.36 4.94 -6.89
C HIS A 92 2.36 6.09 -6.88
N GLY A 93 2.06 7.13 -6.14
CA GLY A 93 2.93 8.29 -5.99
C GLY A 93 2.22 9.46 -5.35
N PHE A 94 2.70 10.64 -5.60
CA PHE A 94 2.16 11.85 -4.98
C PHE A 94 1.75 12.88 -6.03
N ILE A 95 0.55 13.46 -5.83
CA ILE A 95 0.10 14.65 -6.54
C ILE A 95 -0.16 15.72 -5.49
N ASN A 96 0.57 16.83 -5.55
CA ASN A 96 0.61 17.83 -4.48
C ASN A 96 1.01 17.14 -3.15
N ASP A 97 0.18 17.27 -2.11
CA ASP A 97 0.37 16.55 -0.84
C ASP A 97 -0.57 15.35 -0.69
N LEU A 98 -1.09 14.79 -1.79
CA LEU A 98 -1.93 13.61 -1.78
C LEU A 98 -1.14 12.37 -2.16
N ALA A 99 -1.25 11.32 -1.37
CA ALA A 99 -0.85 9.98 -1.77
C ALA A 99 -1.95 9.39 -2.68
N ILE A 100 -1.57 8.91 -3.85
CA ILE A 100 -2.50 8.37 -4.85
C ILE A 100 -2.00 7.04 -5.40
N SER A 101 -2.96 6.23 -5.85
CA SER A 101 -2.71 5.06 -6.69
C SER A 101 -3.41 5.16 -8.04
N PHE A 102 -2.81 4.52 -9.03
CA PHE A 102 -3.50 4.18 -10.26
C PHE A 102 -4.25 2.87 -10.06
N TYR A 103 -5.58 2.90 -10.22
CA TYR A 103 -6.46 1.83 -9.85
C TYR A 103 -7.38 1.44 -11.00
N SER A 104 -7.59 0.15 -11.21
CA SER A 104 -8.70 -0.38 -11.99
C SER A 104 -9.66 -1.13 -11.08
N ILE A 105 -10.95 -1.13 -11.42
CA ILE A 105 -11.97 -1.83 -10.62
C ILE A 105 -11.67 -3.35 -10.51
N GLY A 106 -10.89 -3.91 -11.44
CA GLY A 106 -10.42 -5.30 -11.41
C GLY A 106 -9.16 -5.56 -10.59
N LYS A 107 -8.46 -4.53 -10.07
CA LYS A 107 -7.16 -4.61 -9.38
C LYS A 107 -6.03 -5.27 -10.21
N ASP A 108 -6.10 -5.20 -11.54
CA ASP A 108 -5.24 -6.02 -12.42
C ASP A 108 -4.12 -5.24 -13.13
N LEU A 109 -3.97 -3.93 -12.87
CA LEU A 109 -3.08 -3.06 -13.66
C LEU A 109 -1.62 -3.55 -13.72
N ASN A 110 -1.08 -4.08 -12.61
CA ASN A 110 0.30 -4.57 -12.52
C ASN A 110 0.37 -6.06 -12.16
N ASN A 111 -0.69 -6.82 -12.42
CA ASN A 111 -0.71 -8.23 -12.06
C ASN A 111 0.38 -9.02 -12.80
N GLY A 112 1.25 -9.70 -12.04
CA GLY A 112 2.37 -10.47 -12.58
C GLY A 112 3.62 -9.67 -12.92
N PHE A 113 3.64 -8.35 -12.68
CA PHE A 113 4.82 -7.52 -12.93
C PHE A 113 5.91 -7.79 -11.90
N THR A 114 7.15 -7.71 -12.35
CA THR A 114 8.33 -7.61 -11.48
C THR A 114 8.38 -6.23 -10.81
N THR A 115 9.30 -6.06 -9.87
CA THR A 115 9.56 -4.76 -9.23
C THR A 115 9.95 -3.70 -10.27
N GLU A 116 10.83 -4.04 -11.22
CA GLU A 116 11.31 -3.14 -12.27
C GLU A 116 10.20 -2.76 -13.26
N GLU A 117 9.38 -3.72 -13.67
CA GLU A 117 8.23 -3.44 -14.55
C GLU A 117 7.21 -2.56 -13.86
N THR A 118 6.99 -2.78 -12.56
CA THR A 118 6.11 -1.95 -11.74
C THR A 118 6.60 -0.50 -11.67
N VAL A 119 7.88 -0.29 -11.35
CA VAL A 119 8.50 1.05 -11.29
C VAL A 119 8.45 1.73 -12.66
N SER A 120 8.82 1.01 -13.73
CA SER A 120 8.77 1.58 -15.09
C SER A 120 7.38 2.00 -15.53
N THR A 121 6.35 1.24 -15.13
CA THR A 121 4.94 1.56 -15.44
C THR A 121 4.46 2.75 -14.62
N GLU A 122 4.79 2.80 -13.33
CA GLU A 122 4.51 3.92 -12.44
C GLU A 122 5.10 5.23 -12.95
N ASP A 123 6.37 5.22 -13.35
CA ASP A 123 7.04 6.38 -13.92
C ASP A 123 6.30 6.91 -15.16
N LYS A 124 5.86 6.03 -16.07
CA LYS A 124 5.09 6.43 -17.25
C LYS A 124 3.75 7.04 -16.89
N LEU A 125 3.04 6.44 -15.92
CA LEU A 125 1.74 6.93 -15.48
C LEU A 125 1.86 8.30 -14.80
N LEU A 126 2.79 8.47 -13.87
CA LEU A 126 3.02 9.75 -13.19
C LEU A 126 3.47 10.84 -14.16
N ASN A 127 4.39 10.53 -15.10
CA ASN A 127 4.85 11.46 -16.11
C ASN A 127 3.77 11.85 -17.15
N SER A 128 2.69 11.07 -17.27
CA SER A 128 1.55 11.42 -18.14
C SER A 128 0.67 12.52 -17.56
N ILE A 129 0.74 12.77 -16.26
CA ILE A 129 -0.04 13.80 -15.57
C ILE A 129 0.58 15.17 -15.84
N LYS A 130 -0.21 16.07 -16.43
CA LYS A 130 0.28 17.41 -16.80
C LYS A 130 0.15 18.39 -15.65
N GLN A 131 1.22 19.11 -15.35
CA GLN A 131 1.20 20.23 -14.42
C GLN A 131 0.18 21.28 -14.87
N ASN A 132 -0.46 21.95 -13.92
CA ASN A 132 -1.54 22.93 -14.11
C ASN A 132 -2.82 22.38 -14.76
N SER A 133 -2.95 21.06 -14.95
CA SER A 133 -4.21 20.44 -15.36
C SER A 133 -5.14 20.25 -14.17
N GLN A 134 -6.44 20.15 -14.45
CA GLN A 134 -7.42 19.70 -13.47
C GLN A 134 -7.66 18.21 -13.64
N ILE A 135 -7.64 17.47 -12.53
CA ILE A 135 -7.91 16.03 -12.49
C ILE A 135 -8.91 15.70 -11.39
N SER A 136 -9.65 14.62 -11.61
CA SER A 136 -10.54 14.05 -10.59
C SER A 136 -9.79 13.02 -9.74
N ILE A 137 -9.97 13.11 -8.44
CA ILE A 137 -9.49 12.11 -7.48
C ILE A 137 -10.69 11.28 -7.02
N TYR A 138 -10.54 9.97 -7.02
CA TYR A 138 -11.60 9.01 -6.75
C TYR A 138 -11.37 8.26 -5.44
N ASP A 139 -12.44 7.69 -4.90
CA ASP A 139 -12.33 6.58 -3.93
C ASP A 139 -12.18 5.22 -4.65
N LYS A 140 -11.93 4.16 -3.89
CA LYS A 140 -11.77 2.79 -4.42
C LYS A 140 -13.07 2.19 -5.00
N LEU A 141 -14.21 2.86 -4.86
CA LEU A 141 -15.49 2.49 -5.45
C LEU A 141 -15.75 3.24 -6.77
N GLY A 142 -14.84 4.13 -7.19
CA GLY A 142 -14.95 4.92 -8.42
C GLY A 142 -15.82 6.18 -8.26
N LYS A 143 -16.12 6.60 -7.01
CA LYS A 143 -16.81 7.86 -6.75
C LYS A 143 -15.80 9.00 -6.72
N VAL A 144 -16.09 10.09 -7.41
CA VAL A 144 -15.28 11.32 -7.35
C VAL A 144 -15.34 11.90 -5.92
N LEU A 145 -14.17 12.02 -5.30
CA LEU A 145 -14.00 12.66 -4.00
C LEU A 145 -13.80 14.16 -4.15
N THR A 146 -12.96 14.58 -5.09
CA THR A 146 -12.63 15.98 -5.33
C THR A 146 -12.00 16.16 -6.71
N ASN A 147 -11.98 17.40 -7.19
CA ASN A 147 -11.18 17.82 -8.33
C ASN A 147 -10.05 18.73 -7.82
N ILE A 148 -8.84 18.51 -8.29
CA ILE A 148 -7.67 19.29 -7.89
C ILE A 148 -6.94 19.85 -9.11
N THR A 149 -6.26 20.96 -8.91
CA THR A 149 -5.23 21.45 -9.87
C THR A 149 -3.92 20.78 -9.50
N VAL A 150 -3.22 20.27 -10.50
CA VAL A 150 -1.92 19.60 -10.33
C VAL A 150 -0.82 20.66 -10.24
N ASP A 151 -0.29 20.90 -9.05
CA ASP A 151 0.87 21.79 -8.83
C ASP A 151 2.18 21.01 -8.94
N SER A 152 2.19 19.76 -8.48
CA SER A 152 3.37 18.89 -8.51
C SER A 152 2.99 17.42 -8.64
N VAL A 153 3.86 16.64 -9.26
CA VAL A 153 3.79 15.17 -9.34
C VAL A 153 5.15 14.61 -8.94
N SER A 154 5.17 13.56 -8.14
CA SER A 154 6.40 12.93 -7.68
C SER A 154 6.21 11.44 -7.48
N THR A 155 7.22 10.65 -7.84
CA THR A 155 7.34 9.27 -7.32
C THR A 155 7.64 9.30 -5.82
N GLU A 156 7.31 8.22 -5.13
CA GLU A 156 7.66 8.09 -3.72
C GLU A 156 9.18 8.11 -3.52
N ASN A 157 9.93 7.39 -4.35
CA ASN A 157 11.39 7.39 -4.32
C ASN A 157 11.97 8.82 -4.35
N ASN A 158 11.47 9.68 -5.26
CA ASN A 158 11.94 11.06 -5.35
C ASN A 158 11.62 11.88 -4.09
N ALA A 159 10.42 11.69 -3.51
CA ALA A 159 10.02 12.38 -2.30
C ALA A 159 10.86 11.95 -1.09
N ILE A 160 11.13 10.65 -0.96
CA ILE A 160 11.96 10.07 0.10
C ILE A 160 13.40 10.58 0.00
N ASN A 161 14.01 10.54 -1.18
CA ASN A 161 15.39 11.00 -1.41
C ASN A 161 15.55 12.51 -1.12
N LYS A 162 14.55 13.34 -1.47
CA LYS A 162 14.55 14.78 -1.13
C LYS A 162 14.60 15.05 0.38
N ASN A 163 14.08 14.13 1.20
CA ASN A 163 14.11 14.20 2.66
C ASN A 163 15.37 13.57 3.27
N GLY A 164 16.34 13.16 2.43
CA GLY A 164 17.60 12.57 2.86
C GLY A 164 17.46 11.14 3.41
N LEU A 165 16.38 10.44 3.05
CA LEU A 165 16.15 9.05 3.39
C LEU A 165 16.47 8.14 2.20
N LYS A 166 16.70 6.85 2.45
CA LYS A 166 16.89 5.84 1.41
C LYS A 166 15.55 5.17 1.07
N TYR A 167 15.46 4.62 -0.13
CA TYR A 167 14.26 3.94 -0.61
C TYR A 167 14.62 2.59 -1.24
N GLN A 168 13.82 1.58 -0.94
CA GLN A 168 13.87 0.26 -1.54
C GLN A 168 12.44 -0.22 -1.81
N ARG A 169 12.18 -0.86 -2.96
CA ARG A 169 10.88 -1.43 -3.29
C ARG A 169 10.95 -2.92 -3.49
N PHE A 170 9.94 -3.63 -2.98
CA PHE A 170 9.66 -5.04 -3.22
C PHE A 170 8.19 -5.15 -3.64
N ALA A 171 7.93 -5.29 -4.93
CA ALA A 171 6.58 -5.26 -5.47
C ALA A 171 5.79 -6.53 -5.13
N VAL A 172 4.84 -6.41 -4.20
CA VAL A 172 3.94 -7.49 -3.78
C VAL A 172 2.50 -7.11 -4.06
N LYS A 173 1.76 -8.01 -4.71
CA LYS A 173 0.33 -7.83 -5.01
C LYS A 173 -0.47 -7.57 -3.73
N ASP A 174 -1.42 -6.63 -3.80
CA ASP A 174 -2.32 -6.35 -2.68
C ASP A 174 -3.11 -7.61 -2.28
N GLY A 175 -3.10 -7.91 -0.97
CA GLY A 175 -3.70 -9.13 -0.41
C GLY A 175 -2.92 -10.42 -0.69
N GLY A 176 -1.85 -10.38 -1.51
CA GLY A 176 -1.05 -11.56 -1.86
C GLY A 176 0.12 -11.85 -0.92
N ILE A 177 0.81 -12.95 -1.23
CA ILE A 177 2.12 -13.30 -0.70
C ILE A 177 3.22 -12.85 -1.68
N PRO A 178 4.44 -12.56 -1.23
CA PRO A 178 5.55 -12.23 -2.12
C PRO A 178 5.91 -13.41 -3.03
N SER A 179 6.32 -13.12 -4.27
CA SER A 179 6.88 -14.14 -5.16
C SER A 179 8.24 -14.61 -4.64
N THR A 180 8.66 -15.80 -5.08
CA THR A 180 9.97 -16.36 -4.70
C THR A 180 11.14 -15.46 -5.11
N THR A 181 11.04 -14.77 -6.27
CA THR A 181 12.03 -13.79 -6.71
C THR A 181 12.11 -12.59 -5.77
N VAL A 182 10.97 -12.04 -5.37
CA VAL A 182 10.92 -10.95 -4.39
C VAL A 182 11.54 -11.36 -3.05
N ILE A 183 11.37 -12.63 -2.64
CA ILE A 183 12.00 -13.14 -1.44
C ILE A 183 13.51 -13.27 -1.60
N ASP A 184 14.00 -13.76 -2.75
CA ASP A 184 15.43 -13.80 -3.03
C ASP A 184 16.06 -12.41 -2.92
N ASP A 185 15.43 -11.40 -3.54
CA ASP A 185 15.88 -10.00 -3.50
C ASP A 185 15.82 -9.41 -2.08
N PHE A 186 14.79 -9.76 -1.32
CA PHE A 186 14.65 -9.32 0.08
C PHE A 186 15.74 -9.93 0.97
N VAL A 187 16.02 -11.23 0.83
CA VAL A 187 17.08 -11.90 1.58
C VAL A 187 18.44 -11.28 1.25
N ASP A 188 18.73 -11.04 -0.03
CA ASP A 188 19.96 -10.38 -0.45
C ASP A 188 20.07 -8.94 0.07
N PHE A 189 18.96 -8.20 0.09
CA PHE A 189 18.91 -6.86 0.66
C PHE A 189 19.22 -6.86 2.17
N ILE A 190 18.58 -7.75 2.95
CA ILE A 190 18.81 -7.82 4.40
C ILE A 190 20.24 -8.23 4.73
N LYS A 191 20.83 -9.16 3.96
CA LYS A 191 22.25 -9.57 4.13
C LYS A 191 23.21 -8.42 3.90
N ASN A 192 22.93 -7.54 2.94
CA ASN A 192 23.86 -6.52 2.46
C ASN A 192 23.56 -5.11 2.99
N LYS A 193 22.47 -4.93 3.75
CA LYS A 193 22.14 -3.62 4.32
C LYS A 193 23.23 -3.14 5.29
N PRO A 194 23.49 -1.83 5.40
CA PRO A 194 24.38 -1.28 6.41
C PRO A 194 23.97 -1.71 7.83
N GLU A 195 24.97 -1.98 8.67
CA GLU A 195 24.73 -2.23 10.08
C GLU A 195 24.06 -1.02 10.74
N GLY A 196 23.09 -1.25 11.61
CA GLY A 196 22.36 -0.16 12.30
C GLY A 196 21.35 0.58 11.43
N GLN A 197 21.23 0.31 10.12
CA GLN A 197 20.21 0.92 9.28
C GLN A 197 18.81 0.53 9.74
N HIS A 198 17.97 1.53 10.01
CA HIS A 198 16.56 1.35 10.34
C HIS A 198 15.74 1.14 9.07
N LEU A 199 14.86 0.14 9.07
CA LEU A 199 13.95 -0.12 7.95
C LEU A 199 12.52 0.28 8.35
N HIS A 200 11.88 1.14 7.55
CA HIS A 200 10.48 1.48 7.70
C HIS A 200 9.67 0.82 6.59
N PHE A 201 8.93 -0.22 6.94
CA PHE A 201 8.10 -0.98 6.00
C PHE A 201 6.72 -0.34 5.84
N HIS A 202 6.23 -0.22 4.61
CA HIS A 202 4.86 0.19 4.38
C HIS A 202 4.22 -0.51 3.18
N CYS A 203 2.89 -0.49 3.16
CA CYS A 203 2.07 -0.81 2.01
C CYS A 203 0.89 0.18 1.96
N ASP A 204 -0.20 -0.12 1.27
CA ASP A 204 -1.36 0.76 1.25
C ASP A 204 -1.99 0.89 2.66
N ALA A 205 -2.44 -0.21 3.26
CA ALA A 205 -3.13 -0.22 4.56
C ALA A 205 -2.20 -0.36 5.79
N GLY A 206 -0.93 -0.70 5.62
CA GLY A 206 -0.02 -0.99 6.74
C GLY A 206 -0.29 -2.33 7.44
N GLU A 207 -1.04 -3.20 6.80
CA GLU A 207 -1.56 -4.46 7.37
C GLU A 207 -0.79 -5.67 6.85
N GLY A 208 -1.34 -6.40 5.86
CA GLY A 208 -0.88 -7.71 5.42
C GLY A 208 0.59 -7.73 4.98
N ARG A 209 0.93 -6.99 3.92
CA ARG A 209 2.29 -6.95 3.35
C ARG A 209 3.29 -6.40 4.36
N THR A 210 2.94 -5.30 5.04
CA THR A 210 3.79 -4.67 6.06
C THR A 210 4.09 -5.64 7.19
N THR A 211 3.08 -6.27 7.80
CA THR A 211 3.29 -7.24 8.89
C THR A 211 4.08 -8.45 8.40
N THR A 212 3.80 -8.95 7.19
CA THR A 212 4.55 -10.09 6.60
C THR A 212 6.04 -9.77 6.53
N PHE A 213 6.45 -8.64 5.92
CA PHE A 213 7.88 -8.33 5.78
C PHE A 213 8.57 -7.99 7.10
N MET A 214 7.87 -7.40 8.06
CA MET A 214 8.39 -7.23 9.42
C MET A 214 8.63 -8.58 10.11
N VAL A 215 7.76 -9.59 9.89
CA VAL A 215 7.95 -10.98 10.34
C VAL A 215 9.16 -11.60 9.64
N LEU A 216 9.26 -11.51 8.29
CA LEU A 216 10.41 -12.06 7.55
C LEU A 216 11.73 -11.46 8.04
N TYR A 217 11.77 -10.16 8.26
CA TYR A 217 12.95 -9.48 8.83
C TYR A 217 13.31 -10.04 10.20
N GLN A 218 12.32 -10.19 11.09
CA GLN A 218 12.55 -10.72 12.43
C GLN A 218 13.04 -12.17 12.39
N ILE A 219 12.49 -13.04 11.54
CA ILE A 219 12.97 -14.42 11.34
C ILE A 219 14.46 -14.41 10.94
N MET A 220 14.87 -13.56 10.00
CA MET A 220 16.26 -13.49 9.54
C MET A 220 17.23 -12.95 10.59
N THR A 221 16.78 -12.03 11.43
CA THR A 221 17.62 -11.32 12.41
C THR A 221 17.58 -11.92 13.80
N ASP A 222 16.57 -12.72 14.10
CA ASP A 222 16.54 -13.53 15.32
C ASP A 222 17.65 -14.60 15.28
N ASN A 223 18.32 -14.81 16.39
CA ASN A 223 19.41 -15.78 16.47
C ASN A 223 18.95 -17.22 16.79
N GLY A 224 17.74 -17.58 16.34
CA GLY A 224 17.15 -18.91 16.58
C GLY A 224 16.58 -19.06 18.00
N ASN A 225 16.29 -17.96 18.68
CA ASN A 225 15.78 -17.94 20.05
C ASN A 225 14.25 -18.05 20.11
N LEU A 226 13.57 -17.68 19.02
CA LEU A 226 12.11 -17.59 18.95
C LEU A 226 11.54 -18.55 17.93
N SER A 227 10.47 -19.25 18.28
CA SER A 227 9.66 -19.98 17.31
C SER A 227 8.88 -19.02 16.41
N LEU A 228 8.41 -19.50 15.24
CA LEU A 228 7.57 -18.72 14.37
C LEU A 228 6.33 -18.18 15.08
N ASP A 229 5.68 -18.99 15.92
CA ASP A 229 4.49 -18.57 16.67
C ASP A 229 4.80 -17.42 17.65
N GLN A 230 5.96 -17.43 18.29
CA GLN A 230 6.40 -16.35 19.17
C GLN A 230 6.65 -15.06 18.38
N ILE A 231 7.27 -15.16 17.21
CA ILE A 231 7.49 -14.00 16.30
C ILE A 231 6.15 -13.44 15.83
N LEU A 232 5.22 -14.29 15.38
CA LEU A 232 3.89 -13.88 14.93
C LEU A 232 3.09 -13.20 16.05
N CYS A 233 3.11 -13.79 17.25
CA CYS A 233 2.46 -13.21 18.43
C CYS A 233 3.07 -11.85 18.80
N TYR A 234 4.39 -11.72 18.75
CA TYR A 234 5.07 -10.46 19.03
C TYR A 234 4.67 -9.37 18.01
N GLN A 235 4.72 -9.68 16.71
CA GLN A 235 4.36 -8.73 15.65
C GLN A 235 2.89 -8.30 15.74
N TYR A 236 1.98 -9.23 16.07
CA TYR A 236 0.56 -8.91 16.32
C TYR A 236 0.40 -7.94 17.49
N ASN A 237 1.04 -8.22 18.63
CA ASN A 237 0.97 -7.38 19.84
C ASN A 237 1.57 -5.97 19.61
N MET A 238 2.51 -5.84 18.67
CA MET A 238 3.10 -4.57 18.28
C MET A 238 2.28 -3.81 17.22
N GLY A 239 1.02 -4.19 16.98
CA GLY A 239 0.10 -3.49 16.08
C GLY A 239 0.05 -4.04 14.64
N GLY A 240 0.65 -5.21 14.41
CA GLY A 240 0.45 -5.99 13.19
C GLY A 240 -0.95 -6.61 13.12
N ILE A 241 -1.16 -7.46 12.13
CA ILE A 241 -2.39 -8.24 11.98
C ILE A 241 -2.10 -9.73 12.13
N THR A 242 -3.16 -10.54 12.37
CA THR A 242 -3.07 -11.99 12.26
C THR A 242 -2.80 -12.37 10.82
N LEU A 243 -1.70 -13.09 10.56
CA LEU A 243 -1.28 -13.50 9.22
C LEU A 243 -1.71 -14.91 8.85
N THR A 244 -1.98 -15.74 9.84
CA THR A 244 -2.26 -17.18 9.70
C THR A 244 -3.71 -17.51 9.38
N ASP A 245 -4.61 -16.53 9.37
CA ASP A 245 -5.99 -16.69 8.90
C ASP A 245 -6.04 -16.95 7.38
N ASP A 246 -5.01 -16.51 6.65
CA ASP A 246 -4.76 -16.83 5.25
C ASP A 246 -3.86 -18.07 5.16
N VAL A 247 -4.41 -19.18 4.67
CA VAL A 247 -3.73 -20.48 4.61
C VAL A 247 -2.46 -20.42 3.76
N ASP A 248 -2.50 -19.73 2.62
CA ASP A 248 -1.35 -19.61 1.71
C ASP A 248 -0.23 -18.83 2.38
N ARG A 249 -0.58 -17.77 3.11
CA ARG A 249 0.39 -16.97 3.86
C ARG A 249 0.96 -17.74 5.05
N ALA A 250 0.14 -18.51 5.76
CA ALA A 250 0.60 -19.38 6.85
C ALA A 250 1.61 -20.42 6.33
N TYR A 251 1.31 -21.07 5.20
CA TYR A 251 2.22 -22.00 4.55
C TYR A 251 3.53 -21.33 4.14
N PHE A 252 3.44 -20.18 3.49
CA PHE A 252 4.60 -19.41 3.07
C PHE A 252 5.50 -19.01 4.24
N LEU A 253 4.92 -18.54 5.36
CA LEU A 253 5.70 -18.13 6.54
C LEU A 253 6.41 -19.31 7.20
N ASN A 254 5.76 -20.48 7.27
CA ASN A 254 6.40 -21.71 7.75
C ASN A 254 7.56 -22.12 6.82
N ALA A 255 7.33 -22.10 5.51
CA ALA A 255 8.39 -22.43 4.55
C ALA A 255 9.59 -21.46 4.65
N PHE A 256 9.34 -20.16 4.79
CA PHE A 256 10.40 -19.17 4.95
C PHE A 256 11.15 -19.34 6.28
N TYR A 257 10.45 -19.64 7.37
CA TYR A 257 11.09 -19.93 8.67
C TYR A 257 12.05 -21.13 8.56
N ASN A 258 11.59 -22.24 7.99
CA ASN A 258 12.42 -23.44 7.79
C ASN A 258 13.61 -23.14 6.85
N TYR A 259 13.39 -22.40 5.78
CA TYR A 259 14.47 -21.95 4.88
C TYR A 259 15.57 -21.19 5.64
N VAL A 260 15.19 -20.26 6.52
CA VAL A 260 16.15 -19.49 7.30
C VAL A 260 16.92 -20.38 8.27
N GLU A 261 16.22 -21.25 8.99
CA GLU A 261 16.87 -22.20 9.92
C GLU A 261 17.90 -23.10 9.23
N GLU A 262 17.62 -23.56 8.02
CA GLU A 262 18.50 -24.44 7.26
C GLU A 262 19.67 -23.71 6.56
N ASN A 263 19.49 -22.44 6.18
CA ASN A 263 20.43 -21.75 5.30
C ASN A 263 21.18 -20.56 5.93
N LYS A 264 20.79 -20.14 7.13
CA LYS A 264 21.38 -18.98 7.82
C LYS A 264 22.88 -19.18 8.09
N THR A 265 23.29 -20.37 8.53
CA THR A 265 24.70 -20.70 8.83
C THR A 265 25.59 -20.65 7.60
N ASP A 266 25.07 -20.96 6.41
CA ASP A 266 25.76 -20.91 5.12
C ASP A 266 25.55 -19.56 4.40
N ASN A 267 25.16 -18.54 5.15
CA ASN A 267 24.91 -17.20 4.63
C ASN A 267 23.95 -17.19 3.43
N TYR A 268 22.92 -18.05 3.48
CA TYR A 268 21.89 -18.16 2.44
C TYR A 268 22.49 -18.45 1.05
N SER A 269 23.41 -19.40 0.96
CA SER A 269 24.08 -19.81 -0.29
C SER A 269 23.09 -20.38 -1.32
N ILE A 270 21.99 -21.01 -0.86
CA ILE A 270 20.88 -21.46 -1.68
C ILE A 270 19.78 -20.42 -1.63
N LYS A 271 19.33 -19.95 -2.80
CA LYS A 271 18.21 -19.00 -2.88
C LYS A 271 16.90 -19.64 -2.45
N PHE A 272 15.99 -18.88 -1.85
CA PHE A 272 14.66 -19.35 -1.47
C PHE A 272 13.90 -19.96 -2.65
N SER A 273 13.99 -19.31 -3.83
CA SER A 273 13.37 -19.79 -5.07
C SER A 273 13.88 -21.16 -5.55
N GLN A 274 15.08 -21.57 -5.13
CA GLN A 274 15.66 -22.87 -5.42
C GLN A 274 15.29 -23.88 -4.33
N TRP A 275 15.39 -23.47 -3.06
CA TRP A 275 15.10 -24.29 -1.89
C TRP A 275 13.66 -24.78 -1.85
N ILE A 276 12.69 -23.92 -2.14
CA ILE A 276 11.25 -24.25 -2.09
C ILE A 276 10.81 -25.30 -3.11
N LYS A 277 11.65 -25.64 -4.07
CA LYS A 277 11.38 -26.66 -5.12
C LYS A 277 11.95 -28.03 -4.77
N GLN A 278 12.70 -28.16 -3.71
CA GLN A 278 13.27 -29.43 -3.23
C GLN A 278 12.26 -30.24 -2.44
#